data_9c7f2e23f3b9583f7b2b8fffa66d8876
#
_entry.id   9c7f2e23f3b9583f7b2b8fffa66d8876
#
_cell.length_a   1.000
_cell.length_b   1.000
_cell.length_c   1.000
_cell.angle_alpha   90.00
_cell.angle_beta   90.00
_cell.angle_gamma   90.00
#
_symmetry.space_group_name_H-M   'P 1'
#
loop_
_entity.id
_entity.type
_entity.pdbx_description
1 polymer ?
#
loop_
_entity_poly.entity_id
_entity_poly.type
_entity_poly.pdbx_seq_one_letter_code
_entity_poly.pdbx_strand_id
1 'polypeptide(L)'
;MRNKLKTSIRLFGGVPTIHVNGTPVTGLMHWNRNMQTEDVRLFAEAGVRIFSFIGNLDLEDGTPANDGIRNGFRSMTKEFINSVMETILAECPDALVIPRFRLQASDCWKSRHPDSLMRYYNLEKHAYEDGNMVTLGKEEWISTALEALSRSVRFCEQQWGDHIPGYHSGFGFCAEHVWYWGAKIADYHPSMLPHFRSWLTRRYQTDSALRKAWNDPAVTLENAAMAAPEHFSNFNPSAASLLNPATEQQ
;
A
#
# COMPACT_ATOMS: atom_id res chain seq x y z
N MET A 1 -30.94 -11.81 -3.17
CA MET A 1 -29.92 -10.75 -2.96
C MET A 1 -29.08 -11.18 -1.77
N ARG A 2 -27.75 -11.30 -1.94
CA ARG A 2 -26.85 -11.56 -0.80
C ARG A 2 -26.88 -10.34 0.12
N ASN A 3 -26.97 -10.57 1.44
CA ASN A 3 -26.93 -9.48 2.42
C ASN A 3 -25.51 -8.96 2.54
N LYS A 4 -25.23 -7.79 1.99
CA LYS A 4 -23.94 -7.12 2.18
C LYS A 4 -23.69 -6.85 3.66
N LEU A 5 -22.44 -7.07 4.10
CA LEU A 5 -22.00 -6.76 5.46
C LEU A 5 -22.07 -5.25 5.71
N LYS A 6 -22.53 -4.88 6.90
CA LYS A 6 -22.41 -3.51 7.41
C LYS A 6 -21.25 -3.45 8.37
N THR A 7 -20.15 -2.82 7.95
CA THR A 7 -18.93 -2.72 8.76
C THR A 7 -18.74 -1.31 9.29
N SER A 8 -18.30 -1.20 10.53
CA SER A 8 -17.95 0.07 11.15
C SER A 8 -16.86 -0.12 12.20
N ILE A 9 -16.11 0.96 12.47
CA ILE A 9 -15.18 1.01 13.60
C ILE A 9 -15.87 1.77 14.72
N ARG A 10 -15.94 1.15 15.89
CA ARG A 10 -16.52 1.76 17.11
C ARG A 10 -15.66 1.40 18.31
N LEU A 11 -15.75 2.18 19.37
CA LEU A 11 -15.12 1.84 20.64
C LEU A 11 -15.88 0.68 21.30
N PHE A 12 -15.15 -0.35 21.69
CA PHE A 12 -15.63 -1.44 22.53
C PHE A 12 -14.65 -1.62 23.68
N GLY A 13 -15.12 -1.44 24.93
CA GLY A 13 -14.24 -1.40 26.08
C GLY A 13 -13.14 -0.32 26.02
N GLY A 14 -13.39 0.81 25.32
CA GLY A 14 -12.40 1.88 25.12
C GLY A 14 -11.40 1.65 23.97
N VAL A 15 -11.50 0.53 23.25
CA VAL A 15 -10.58 0.16 22.16
C VAL A 15 -11.32 0.25 20.81
N PRO A 16 -10.72 0.87 19.76
CA PRO A 16 -11.27 0.84 18.41
C PRO A 16 -11.41 -0.62 17.92
N THR A 17 -12.62 -1.03 17.61
CA THR A 17 -12.97 -2.40 17.28
C THR A 17 -13.79 -2.45 16.01
N ILE A 18 -13.54 -3.45 15.15
CA ILE A 18 -14.36 -3.72 13.97
C ILE A 18 -15.71 -4.29 14.43
N HIS A 19 -16.80 -3.70 13.96
CA HIS A 19 -18.14 -4.22 14.14
C HIS A 19 -18.69 -4.64 12.78
N VAL A 20 -19.15 -5.88 12.68
CA VAL A 20 -19.82 -6.43 11.49
C VAL A 20 -21.28 -6.68 11.85
N ASN A 21 -22.20 -6.08 11.10
CA ASN A 21 -23.64 -6.12 11.37
C ASN A 21 -24.00 -5.72 12.82
N GLY A 22 -23.21 -4.78 13.39
CA GLY A 22 -23.42 -4.28 14.75
C GLY A 22 -22.73 -5.09 15.85
N THR A 23 -22.17 -6.26 15.54
CA THR A 23 -21.47 -7.13 16.49
C THR A 23 -19.96 -6.87 16.46
N PRO A 24 -19.28 -6.67 17.61
CA PRO A 24 -17.83 -6.54 17.64
C PRO A 24 -17.19 -7.87 17.26
N VAL A 25 -16.13 -7.80 16.45
CA VAL A 25 -15.35 -8.98 16.04
C VAL A 25 -13.93 -8.88 16.58
N THR A 26 -13.35 -10.02 16.95
CA THR A 26 -11.96 -10.08 17.41
C THR A 26 -11.02 -9.67 16.28
N GLY A 27 -10.07 -8.78 16.58
CA GLY A 27 -9.10 -8.29 15.61
C GLY A 27 -7.97 -9.27 15.27
N LEU A 28 -8.03 -10.52 15.78
CA LEU A 28 -7.06 -11.55 15.41
C LEU A 28 -7.28 -11.98 13.96
N MET A 29 -6.25 -11.86 13.15
CA MET A 29 -6.30 -12.15 11.72
C MET A 29 -5.16 -13.10 11.34
N HIS A 30 -5.50 -14.19 10.63
CA HIS A 30 -4.51 -14.97 9.95
C HIS A 30 -4.24 -14.39 8.56
N TRP A 31 -2.99 -14.08 8.28
CA TRP A 31 -2.53 -13.57 7.00
C TRP A 31 -1.54 -14.52 6.34
N ASN A 32 -1.75 -14.84 5.06
CA ASN A 32 -0.81 -15.64 4.30
C ASN A 32 -0.83 -15.25 2.81
N ARG A 33 0.32 -15.41 2.13
CA ARG A 33 0.45 -15.25 0.66
C ARG A 33 -0.16 -16.43 -0.09
N ASN A 34 -0.02 -17.59 0.50
CA ASN A 34 -0.44 -18.90 -0.02
C ASN A 34 -1.35 -19.56 1.00
N MET A 35 -2.63 -19.18 0.99
CA MET A 35 -3.60 -19.75 1.91
C MET A 35 -3.72 -21.26 1.69
N GLN A 36 -3.37 -22.04 2.69
CA GLN A 36 -3.45 -23.50 2.66
C GLN A 36 -4.64 -23.97 3.49
N THR A 37 -5.31 -25.02 3.04
CA THR A 37 -6.45 -25.63 3.73
C THR A 37 -6.13 -25.96 5.19
N GLU A 38 -4.95 -26.55 5.45
CA GLU A 38 -4.49 -26.93 6.79
C GLU A 38 -4.35 -25.72 7.71
N ASP A 39 -3.72 -24.64 7.21
CA ASP A 39 -3.56 -23.40 7.99
C ASP A 39 -4.93 -22.81 8.35
N VAL A 40 -5.84 -22.73 7.38
CA VAL A 40 -7.19 -22.22 7.62
C VAL A 40 -7.90 -23.02 8.71
N ARG A 41 -7.87 -24.36 8.62
CA ARG A 41 -8.50 -25.23 9.59
C ARG A 41 -7.94 -25.02 11.00
N LEU A 42 -6.61 -25.04 11.16
CA LEU A 42 -5.95 -24.85 12.45
C LEU A 42 -6.29 -23.52 13.10
N PHE A 43 -6.26 -22.43 12.32
CA PHE A 43 -6.62 -21.11 12.84
C PHE A 43 -8.12 -20.99 13.13
N ALA A 44 -8.98 -21.58 12.32
CA ALA A 44 -10.43 -21.60 12.56
C ALA A 44 -10.79 -22.38 13.84
N GLU A 45 -10.15 -23.54 14.08
CA GLU A 45 -10.29 -24.32 15.31
C GLU A 45 -9.82 -23.54 16.54
N ALA A 46 -8.77 -22.72 16.40
CA ALA A 46 -8.29 -21.81 17.44
C ALA A 46 -9.20 -20.58 17.65
N GLY A 47 -10.30 -20.44 16.90
CA GLY A 47 -11.26 -19.35 17.04
C GLY A 47 -10.99 -18.11 16.19
N VAL A 48 -9.99 -18.13 15.32
CA VAL A 48 -9.75 -17.04 14.36
C VAL A 48 -10.85 -17.05 13.30
N ARG A 49 -11.41 -15.87 13.01
CA ARG A 49 -12.49 -15.69 12.01
C ARG A 49 -12.15 -14.65 10.96
N ILE A 50 -11.06 -13.93 11.10
CA ILE A 50 -10.60 -12.97 10.07
C ILE A 50 -9.40 -13.58 9.36
N PHE A 51 -9.50 -13.69 8.04
CA PHE A 51 -8.44 -14.15 7.16
C PHE A 51 -8.06 -13.04 6.17
N SER A 52 -6.81 -13.03 5.72
CA SER A 52 -6.36 -12.08 4.73
C SER A 52 -5.36 -12.74 3.79
N PHE A 53 -5.50 -12.46 2.52
CA PHE A 53 -4.55 -12.87 1.50
C PHE A 53 -4.13 -11.68 0.66
N ILE A 54 -2.97 -11.79 -0.01
CA ILE A 54 -2.37 -10.69 -0.74
C ILE A 54 -2.03 -11.10 -2.17
N GLY A 55 -2.20 -10.16 -3.09
CA GLY A 55 -1.73 -10.28 -4.46
C GLY A 55 -1.51 -8.94 -5.13
N ASN A 56 -0.80 -8.96 -6.25
CA ASN A 56 -0.63 -7.79 -7.10
C ASN A 56 -1.94 -7.46 -7.83
N LEU A 57 -2.15 -6.19 -8.19
CA LEU A 57 -3.25 -5.83 -9.07
C LEU A 57 -3.20 -6.63 -10.37
N ASP A 58 -4.36 -7.09 -10.80
CA ASP A 58 -4.53 -7.64 -12.15
C ASP A 58 -4.75 -6.48 -13.13
N LEU A 59 -3.73 -6.19 -13.93
CA LEU A 59 -3.76 -5.11 -14.91
C LEU A 59 -4.41 -5.53 -16.24
N GLU A 60 -4.70 -6.85 -16.43
CA GLU A 60 -5.22 -7.41 -17.69
C GLU A 60 -4.32 -7.03 -18.89
N ASP A 61 -3.01 -6.87 -18.67
CA ASP A 61 -2.04 -6.35 -19.61
C ASP A 61 -1.22 -7.46 -20.32
N GLY A 62 -1.67 -8.70 -20.18
CA GLY A 62 -0.99 -9.89 -20.72
C GLY A 62 0.11 -10.44 -19.79
N THR A 63 0.30 -9.86 -18.62
CA THR A 63 1.20 -10.39 -17.60
C THR A 63 0.70 -11.77 -17.15
N PRO A 64 1.52 -12.83 -17.19
CA PRO A 64 1.12 -14.14 -16.67
C PRO A 64 0.71 -14.06 -15.21
N ALA A 65 -0.34 -14.76 -14.83
CA ALA A 65 -0.85 -14.78 -13.45
C ALA A 65 0.22 -15.16 -12.41
N ASN A 66 1.27 -15.84 -12.84
CA ASN A 66 2.41 -16.28 -12.03
C ASN A 66 3.65 -15.38 -12.14
N ASP A 67 3.62 -14.31 -12.94
CA ASP A 67 4.78 -13.43 -13.13
C ASP A 67 5.12 -12.60 -11.88
N GLY A 68 4.19 -12.49 -10.95
CA GLY A 68 4.40 -11.94 -9.61
C GLY A 68 5.32 -12.74 -8.70
N ILE A 69 5.82 -13.89 -9.12
CA ILE A 69 6.63 -14.80 -8.29
C ILE A 69 8.03 -14.23 -7.98
N ARG A 70 8.55 -13.27 -8.72
CA ARG A 70 9.82 -12.62 -8.36
C ARG A 70 9.84 -12.08 -6.93
N ASN A 71 8.65 -11.76 -6.37
CA ASN A 71 8.47 -11.36 -4.97
C ASN A 71 7.48 -12.29 -4.23
N GLY A 72 7.12 -13.44 -4.78
CA GLY A 72 6.20 -14.40 -4.17
C GLY A 72 4.74 -13.96 -4.10
N PHE A 73 4.32 -12.97 -4.90
CA PHE A 73 2.92 -12.52 -4.96
C PHE A 73 2.29 -12.88 -6.30
N ARG A 74 1.12 -13.50 -6.25
CA ARG A 74 0.31 -13.82 -7.43
C ARG A 74 -0.49 -12.59 -7.88
N SER A 75 -0.92 -12.56 -9.14
CA SER A 75 -1.89 -11.59 -9.60
C SER A 75 -3.28 -11.88 -9.02
N MET A 76 -4.00 -10.84 -8.62
CA MET A 76 -5.37 -10.90 -8.09
C MET A 76 -6.39 -11.11 -9.20
N THR A 77 -6.17 -12.14 -10.03
CA THR A 77 -7.16 -12.55 -11.04
C THR A 77 -8.42 -13.08 -10.36
N LYS A 78 -9.52 -13.11 -11.10
CA LYS A 78 -10.80 -13.64 -10.62
C LYS A 78 -10.66 -15.10 -10.16
N GLU A 79 -9.90 -15.91 -10.90
CA GLU A 79 -9.63 -17.31 -10.59
C GLU A 79 -8.84 -17.46 -9.29
N PHE A 80 -7.82 -16.61 -9.08
CA PHE A 80 -7.05 -16.63 -7.83
C PHE A 80 -7.89 -16.20 -6.64
N ILE A 81 -8.65 -15.11 -6.76
CA ILE A 81 -9.55 -14.66 -5.70
C ILE A 81 -10.56 -15.77 -5.34
N ASN A 82 -11.23 -16.36 -6.35
CA ASN A 82 -12.18 -17.43 -6.11
C ASN A 82 -11.53 -18.63 -5.41
N SER A 83 -10.39 -19.09 -5.91
CA SER A 83 -9.68 -20.25 -5.32
C SER A 83 -9.32 -20.03 -3.84
N VAL A 84 -8.86 -18.82 -3.48
CA VAL A 84 -8.54 -18.52 -2.07
C VAL A 84 -9.79 -18.40 -1.22
N MET A 85 -10.83 -17.73 -1.71
CA MET A 85 -12.11 -17.60 -0.99
C MET A 85 -12.76 -18.96 -0.75
N GLU A 86 -12.79 -19.83 -1.76
CA GLU A 86 -13.32 -21.20 -1.64
C GLU A 86 -12.50 -22.02 -0.63
N THR A 87 -11.17 -21.92 -0.64
CA THR A 87 -10.30 -22.60 0.34
C THR A 87 -10.63 -22.18 1.77
N ILE A 88 -10.79 -20.87 2.00
CA ILE A 88 -11.09 -20.34 3.33
C ILE A 88 -12.48 -20.77 3.78
N LEU A 89 -13.48 -20.60 2.93
CA LEU A 89 -14.88 -20.84 3.30
C LEU A 89 -15.23 -22.33 3.41
N ALA A 90 -14.46 -23.21 2.78
CA ALA A 90 -14.61 -24.66 2.95
C ALA A 90 -14.28 -25.09 4.40
N GLU A 91 -13.25 -24.50 5.01
CA GLU A 91 -12.81 -24.83 6.36
C GLU A 91 -13.42 -23.92 7.45
N CYS A 92 -13.83 -22.69 7.09
CA CYS A 92 -14.40 -21.70 7.98
C CYS A 92 -15.57 -20.97 7.29
N PRO A 93 -16.78 -21.56 7.26
CA PRO A 93 -17.91 -21.00 6.52
C PRO A 93 -18.37 -19.61 7.01
N ASP A 94 -18.07 -19.25 8.25
CA ASP A 94 -18.36 -17.95 8.86
C ASP A 94 -17.19 -16.96 8.81
N ALA A 95 -16.15 -17.28 8.04
CA ALA A 95 -14.98 -16.44 7.91
C ALA A 95 -15.31 -15.06 7.33
N LEU A 96 -14.63 -14.05 7.87
CA LEU A 96 -14.52 -12.72 7.31
C LEU A 96 -13.17 -12.61 6.60
N VAL A 97 -13.19 -12.14 5.35
CA VAL A 97 -11.97 -12.10 4.54
C VAL A 97 -11.64 -10.68 4.13
N ILE A 98 -10.41 -10.24 4.38
CA ILE A 98 -9.90 -8.94 3.97
C ILE A 98 -8.89 -9.12 2.84
N PRO A 99 -9.29 -9.00 1.57
CA PRO A 99 -8.37 -9.05 0.45
C PRO A 99 -7.39 -7.89 0.52
N ARG A 100 -6.10 -8.19 0.31
CA ARG A 100 -5.02 -7.20 0.36
C ARG A 100 -4.45 -6.99 -1.03
N PHE A 101 -4.74 -5.83 -1.61
CA PHE A 101 -4.28 -5.45 -2.95
C PHE A 101 -2.96 -4.71 -2.87
N ARG A 102 -1.95 -5.26 -3.52
CA ARG A 102 -0.65 -4.63 -3.67
C ARG A 102 -0.66 -3.76 -4.92
N LEU A 103 -0.59 -2.45 -4.72
CA LEU A 103 -0.62 -1.44 -5.79
C LEU A 103 0.75 -1.33 -6.47
N GLN A 104 1.15 -2.38 -7.18
CA GLN A 104 2.42 -2.45 -7.90
C GLN A 104 2.17 -2.76 -9.37
N ALA A 105 2.94 -2.11 -10.24
CA ALA A 105 2.93 -2.40 -11.66
C ALA A 105 3.58 -3.74 -11.95
N SER A 106 3.05 -4.44 -12.94
CA SER A 106 3.65 -5.62 -13.54
C SER A 106 4.96 -5.28 -14.24
N ASP A 107 5.83 -6.26 -14.44
CA ASP A 107 7.05 -6.05 -15.23
C ASP A 107 6.72 -5.73 -16.70
N CYS A 108 5.61 -6.27 -17.22
CA CYS A 108 5.10 -5.95 -18.54
C CYS A 108 4.70 -4.46 -18.65
N TRP A 109 3.98 -3.94 -17.67
CA TRP A 109 3.63 -2.51 -17.62
C TRP A 109 4.89 -1.63 -17.52
N LYS A 110 5.80 -1.94 -16.60
CA LYS A 110 7.05 -1.19 -16.40
C LYS A 110 7.94 -1.15 -17.64
N SER A 111 8.03 -2.24 -18.37
CA SER A 111 8.81 -2.27 -19.62
C SER A 111 8.25 -1.36 -20.71
N ARG A 112 6.94 -1.13 -20.71
CA ARG A 112 6.29 -0.17 -21.63
C ARG A 112 6.35 1.27 -21.16
N HIS A 113 6.62 1.50 -19.86
CA HIS A 113 6.66 2.81 -19.20
C HIS A 113 7.96 3.01 -18.39
N PRO A 114 9.13 2.92 -19.02
CA PRO A 114 10.41 2.98 -18.30
C PRO A 114 10.67 4.32 -17.63
N ASP A 115 10.06 5.40 -18.13
CA ASP A 115 10.12 6.75 -17.57
C ASP A 115 9.14 6.97 -16.40
N SER A 116 8.44 5.93 -15.97
CA SER A 116 7.54 5.95 -14.82
C SER A 116 8.10 5.23 -13.62
N LEU A 117 9.38 4.85 -13.67
CA LEU A 117 10.03 4.22 -12.54
C LEU A 117 10.45 5.26 -11.51
N MET A 118 10.31 4.89 -10.25
CA MET A 118 10.70 5.70 -9.11
C MET A 118 12.21 5.96 -9.11
N ARG A 119 12.61 7.17 -8.77
CA ARG A 119 14.01 7.52 -8.58
C ARG A 119 14.30 7.69 -7.10
N TYR A 120 15.35 7.02 -6.62
CA TYR A 120 15.77 7.12 -5.24
C TYR A 120 17.23 7.56 -5.12
N TYR A 121 17.59 8.07 -3.96
CA TYR A 121 18.97 8.31 -3.59
C TYR A 121 19.48 7.18 -2.70
N ASN A 122 20.60 6.58 -3.10
CA ASN A 122 21.26 5.54 -2.35
C ASN A 122 22.31 6.17 -1.41
N LEU A 123 22.07 6.12 -0.11
CA LEU A 123 22.93 6.72 0.90
C LEU A 123 24.32 6.06 0.99
N GLU A 124 24.44 4.77 0.68
CA GLU A 124 25.72 4.06 0.69
C GLU A 124 26.57 4.39 -0.52
N LYS A 125 25.94 4.57 -1.68
CA LYS A 125 26.62 4.88 -2.93
C LYS A 125 26.72 6.37 -3.20
N HIS A 126 26.06 7.21 -2.41
CA HIS A 126 25.95 8.65 -2.62
C HIS A 126 25.51 9.02 -4.04
N ALA A 127 24.53 8.30 -4.59
CA ALA A 127 24.10 8.44 -5.97
C ALA A 127 22.59 8.25 -6.13
N TYR A 128 22.03 8.93 -7.14
CA TYR A 128 20.68 8.66 -7.60
C TYR A 128 20.65 7.40 -8.47
N GLU A 129 19.66 6.56 -8.23
CA GLU A 129 19.42 5.32 -8.95
C GLU A 129 17.94 5.21 -9.33
N ASP A 130 17.66 4.61 -10.48
CA ASP A 130 16.30 4.26 -10.84
C ASP A 130 15.87 2.98 -10.11
N GLY A 131 14.66 3.01 -9.57
CA GLY A 131 14.07 1.87 -8.88
C GLY A 131 13.30 0.94 -9.82
N ASN A 132 12.79 -0.14 -9.27
CA ASN A 132 11.86 -1.03 -9.97
C ASN A 132 10.40 -0.83 -9.55
N MET A 133 10.14 0.13 -8.67
CA MET A 133 8.80 0.56 -8.30
C MET A 133 8.39 1.74 -9.16
N VAL A 134 7.10 1.90 -9.37
CA VAL A 134 6.58 3.05 -10.12
C VAL A 134 6.47 4.27 -9.22
N THR A 135 6.71 5.45 -9.80
CA THR A 135 6.49 6.72 -9.11
C THR A 135 4.99 7.04 -9.02
N LEU A 136 4.58 7.63 -7.90
CA LEU A 136 3.23 8.18 -7.75
C LEU A 136 3.07 9.57 -8.39
N GLY A 137 4.13 10.12 -8.95
CA GLY A 137 4.08 11.38 -9.68
C GLY A 137 3.53 11.27 -11.11
N LYS A 138 3.25 10.06 -11.60
CA LYS A 138 2.74 9.82 -12.95
C LYS A 138 1.26 9.45 -12.92
N GLU A 139 0.42 10.33 -13.47
CA GLU A 139 -1.04 10.15 -13.55
C GLU A 139 -1.44 8.88 -14.28
N GLU A 140 -0.67 8.47 -15.27
CA GLU A 140 -0.89 7.26 -16.05
C GLU A 140 -0.89 6.00 -15.17
N TRP A 141 0.08 5.89 -14.23
CA TRP A 141 0.08 4.79 -13.27
C TRP A 141 -1.08 4.88 -12.29
N ILE A 142 -1.36 6.07 -11.77
CA ILE A 142 -2.46 6.28 -10.83
C ILE A 142 -3.78 5.84 -11.47
N SER A 143 -4.06 6.27 -12.70
CA SER A 143 -5.28 5.91 -13.44
C SER A 143 -5.37 4.40 -13.68
N THR A 144 -4.28 3.79 -14.14
CA THR A 144 -4.20 2.33 -14.36
C THR A 144 -4.48 1.54 -13.07
N ALA A 145 -3.83 1.94 -11.97
CA ALA A 145 -4.00 1.26 -10.69
C ALA A 145 -5.41 1.41 -10.11
N LEU A 146 -6.00 2.61 -10.21
CA LEU A 146 -7.37 2.86 -9.75
C LEU A 146 -8.40 2.08 -10.56
N GLU A 147 -8.22 1.97 -11.87
CA GLU A 147 -9.08 1.18 -12.73
C GLU A 147 -9.01 -0.31 -12.37
N ALA A 148 -7.81 -0.87 -12.27
CA ALA A 148 -7.60 -2.27 -11.91
C ALA A 148 -8.17 -2.58 -10.50
N LEU A 149 -7.88 -1.72 -9.51
CA LEU A 149 -8.42 -1.85 -8.16
C LEU A 149 -9.96 -1.82 -8.17
N SER A 150 -10.55 -0.88 -8.92
CA SER A 150 -12.01 -0.77 -9.03
C SER A 150 -12.65 -2.00 -9.64
N ARG A 151 -12.02 -2.62 -10.65
CA ARG A 151 -12.49 -3.90 -11.24
C ARG A 151 -12.45 -5.01 -10.19
N SER A 152 -11.32 -5.16 -9.51
CA SER A 152 -11.12 -6.22 -8.51
C SER A 152 -12.09 -6.08 -7.33
N VAL A 153 -12.28 -4.86 -6.80
CA VAL A 153 -13.23 -4.61 -5.72
C VAL A 153 -14.66 -4.90 -6.16
N ARG A 154 -15.08 -4.45 -7.36
CA ARG A 154 -16.43 -4.76 -7.87
C ARG A 154 -16.64 -6.26 -7.99
N PHE A 155 -15.66 -7.01 -8.49
CA PHE A 155 -15.75 -8.46 -8.57
C PHE A 155 -15.91 -9.08 -7.18
N CYS A 156 -15.08 -8.71 -6.22
CA CYS A 156 -15.16 -9.19 -4.84
C CYS A 156 -16.52 -8.88 -4.22
N GLU A 157 -17.03 -7.66 -4.37
CA GLU A 157 -18.35 -7.25 -3.85
C GLU A 157 -19.51 -8.05 -4.47
N GLN A 158 -19.40 -8.39 -5.76
CA GLN A 158 -20.45 -9.15 -6.45
C GLN A 158 -20.46 -10.62 -6.07
N GLN A 159 -19.28 -11.22 -5.89
CA GLN A 159 -19.14 -12.66 -5.64
C GLN A 159 -19.12 -13.01 -4.14
N TRP A 160 -18.48 -12.19 -3.31
CA TRP A 160 -18.08 -12.51 -1.94
C TRP A 160 -18.41 -11.42 -0.92
N GLY A 161 -19.21 -10.43 -1.28
CA GLY A 161 -19.48 -9.25 -0.44
C GLY A 161 -20.17 -9.56 0.90
N ASP A 162 -20.72 -10.74 1.07
CA ASP A 162 -21.26 -11.26 2.33
C ASP A 162 -20.19 -11.83 3.29
N HIS A 163 -18.95 -11.93 2.83
CA HIS A 163 -17.79 -12.38 3.62
C HIS A 163 -16.69 -11.31 3.72
N ILE A 164 -16.82 -10.17 3.02
CA ILE A 164 -15.77 -9.16 2.96
C ILE A 164 -16.17 -7.93 3.79
N PRO A 165 -15.60 -7.77 5.00
CA PRO A 165 -15.86 -6.60 5.85
C PRO A 165 -15.12 -5.35 5.40
N GLY A 166 -14.14 -5.48 4.51
CA GLY A 166 -13.33 -4.39 3.99
C GLY A 166 -12.14 -4.87 3.17
N TYR A 167 -11.35 -3.92 2.71
CA TYR A 167 -10.19 -4.15 1.86
C TYR A 167 -8.95 -3.49 2.44
N HIS A 168 -7.80 -4.09 2.20
CA HIS A 168 -6.51 -3.47 2.44
C HIS A 168 -5.86 -3.18 1.09
N SER A 169 -5.70 -1.91 0.75
CA SER A 169 -4.90 -1.50 -0.41
C SER A 169 -3.62 -0.85 0.09
N GLY A 170 -2.48 -1.28 -0.44
CA GLY A 170 -1.20 -0.74 -0.03
C GLY A 170 -0.23 -0.63 -1.18
N PHE A 171 0.55 0.43 -1.15
CA PHE A 171 1.64 0.68 -2.06
C PHE A 171 2.97 0.27 -1.43
N GLY A 172 3.99 0.05 -2.25
CA GLY A 172 5.30 -0.30 -1.75
C GLY A 172 5.60 -1.79 -1.75
N PHE A 173 6.66 -2.19 -1.06
CA PHE A 173 7.24 -3.52 -1.21
C PHE A 173 6.29 -4.65 -0.83
N CYS A 174 5.61 -4.52 0.31
CA CYS A 174 4.72 -5.56 0.85
C CYS A 174 3.26 -5.08 1.00
N ALA A 175 2.83 -4.07 0.23
CA ALA A 175 1.55 -3.38 0.43
C ALA A 175 1.40 -2.74 1.83
N GLU A 176 2.50 -2.36 2.45
CA GLU A 176 2.59 -1.76 3.79
C GLU A 176 2.97 -0.28 3.73
N HIS A 177 2.89 0.34 2.55
CA HIS A 177 3.36 1.70 2.28
C HIS A 177 4.84 1.92 2.59
N VAL A 178 5.63 0.84 2.57
CA VAL A 178 7.08 0.88 2.71
C VAL A 178 7.71 1.11 1.35
N TRP A 179 8.41 2.23 1.20
CA TRP A 179 9.01 2.66 -0.06
C TRP A 179 10.31 1.91 -0.35
N TYR A 180 11.12 1.68 0.69
CA TYR A 180 12.41 0.99 0.57
C TYR A 180 12.81 0.27 1.84
N TRP A 181 13.62 -0.76 1.63
CA TRP A 181 14.43 -1.40 2.66
C TRP A 181 15.87 -0.93 2.51
N GLY A 182 16.52 -0.61 3.62
CA GLY A 182 17.92 -0.21 3.64
C GLY A 182 18.16 1.28 3.39
N ALA A 183 19.35 1.60 2.91
CA ALA A 183 19.88 2.96 2.80
C ALA A 183 19.39 3.72 1.56
N LYS A 184 18.07 3.65 1.26
CA LYS A 184 17.48 4.29 0.08
C LYS A 184 16.37 5.24 0.47
N ILE A 185 16.39 6.43 -0.11
CA ILE A 185 15.38 7.46 0.10
C ILE A 185 14.64 7.72 -1.21
N ALA A 186 13.33 7.76 -1.19
CA ALA A 186 12.48 8.03 -2.33
C ALA A 186 11.41 9.09 -1.99
N ASP A 187 10.71 9.64 -2.96
CA ASP A 187 10.86 9.47 -4.40
C ASP A 187 11.38 10.77 -5.01
N TYR A 188 12.52 10.72 -5.66
CA TYR A 188 13.14 11.87 -6.32
C TYR A 188 12.82 11.93 -7.82
N HIS A 189 11.82 11.20 -8.28
CA HIS A 189 11.40 11.31 -9.68
C HIS A 189 10.92 12.74 -9.98
N PRO A 190 11.33 13.35 -11.12
CA PRO A 190 10.99 14.75 -11.42
C PRO A 190 9.50 15.05 -11.37
N SER A 191 8.65 14.09 -11.72
CA SER A 191 7.19 14.25 -11.66
C SER A 191 6.62 14.42 -10.24
N MET A 192 7.38 14.10 -9.20
CA MET A 192 6.94 14.30 -7.81
C MET A 192 6.99 15.78 -7.39
N LEU A 193 7.88 16.57 -7.98
CA LEU A 193 8.09 17.96 -7.57
C LEU A 193 6.84 18.85 -7.72
N PRO A 194 6.07 18.81 -8.81
CA PRO A 194 4.82 19.55 -8.92
C PRO A 194 3.79 19.16 -7.85
N HIS A 195 3.68 17.88 -7.53
CA HIS A 195 2.78 17.41 -6.48
C HIS A 195 3.20 17.89 -5.10
N PHE A 196 4.50 17.86 -4.81
CA PHE A 196 5.07 18.41 -3.58
C PHE A 196 4.79 19.90 -3.43
N ARG A 197 5.05 20.69 -4.46
CA ARG A 197 4.76 22.14 -4.46
C ARG A 197 3.27 22.45 -4.32
N SER A 198 2.42 21.68 -4.98
CA SER A 198 0.97 21.77 -4.80
C SER A 198 0.53 21.48 -3.36
N TRP A 199 1.16 20.49 -2.72
CA TRP A 199 0.91 20.21 -1.30
C TRP A 199 1.39 21.37 -0.41
N LEU A 200 2.58 21.94 -0.64
CA LEU A 200 3.08 23.10 0.08
C LEU A 200 2.14 24.30 -0.06
N THR A 201 1.63 24.54 -1.26
CA THR A 201 0.67 25.62 -1.53
C THR A 201 -0.61 25.45 -0.71
N ARG A 202 -1.15 24.26 -0.65
CA ARG A 202 -2.32 23.96 0.20
C ARG A 202 -2.01 24.08 1.69
N ARG A 203 -0.80 23.70 2.11
CA ARG A 203 -0.39 23.68 3.52
C ARG A 203 -0.05 25.06 4.06
N TYR A 204 0.72 25.84 3.31
CA TYR A 204 1.27 27.14 3.78
C TYR A 204 0.57 28.35 3.19
N GLN A 205 -0.07 28.22 2.04
CA GLN A 205 -0.85 29.25 1.33
C GLN A 205 -0.04 30.48 0.87
N THR A 206 1.04 30.86 1.55
CA THR A 206 1.89 32.01 1.22
C THR A 206 3.37 31.69 1.38
N ASP A 207 4.22 32.36 0.59
CA ASP A 207 5.68 32.28 0.73
C ASP A 207 6.14 32.69 2.12
N SER A 208 5.51 33.69 2.72
CA SER A 208 5.85 34.16 4.06
C SER A 208 5.66 33.07 5.12
N ALA A 209 4.55 32.33 5.05
CA ALA A 209 4.29 31.22 5.96
C ALA A 209 5.29 30.07 5.75
N LEU A 210 5.62 29.76 4.50
CA LEU A 210 6.63 28.76 4.16
C LEU A 210 8.02 29.13 4.68
N ARG A 211 8.47 30.38 4.40
CA ARG A 211 9.75 30.92 4.89
C ARG A 211 9.88 30.84 6.41
N LYS A 212 8.81 31.20 7.12
CA LYS A 212 8.78 31.11 8.58
C LYS A 212 8.88 29.66 9.05
N ALA A 213 8.16 28.74 8.41
CA ALA A 213 8.15 27.33 8.82
C ALA A 213 9.48 26.64 8.55
N TRP A 214 10.14 26.96 7.44
CA TRP A 214 11.42 26.34 7.06
C TRP A 214 12.65 27.11 7.58
N ASN A 215 12.42 28.27 8.21
CA ASN A 215 13.50 29.20 8.62
C ASN A 215 14.45 29.53 7.47
N ASP A 216 13.91 29.65 6.27
CA ASP A 216 14.65 29.97 5.05
C ASP A 216 14.02 31.20 4.37
N PRO A 217 14.72 32.37 4.37
CA PRO A 217 14.19 33.59 3.78
C PRO A 217 14.12 33.57 2.24
N ALA A 218 14.82 32.63 1.59
CA ALA A 218 14.91 32.54 0.13
C ALA A 218 13.86 31.60 -0.47
N VAL A 219 13.25 30.72 0.32
CA VAL A 219 12.29 29.74 -0.19
C VAL A 219 10.98 30.41 -0.60
N THR A 220 10.41 29.92 -1.68
CA THR A 220 9.06 30.24 -2.15
C THR A 220 8.29 28.97 -2.47
N LEU A 221 6.97 29.05 -2.55
CA LEU A 221 6.13 27.93 -2.99
C LEU A 221 6.50 27.44 -4.39
N GLU A 222 7.06 28.30 -5.23
CA GLU A 222 7.48 28.00 -6.59
C GLU A 222 8.86 27.34 -6.65
N ASN A 223 9.84 27.83 -5.84
CA ASN A 223 11.22 27.33 -5.90
C ASN A 223 11.51 26.20 -4.91
N ALA A 224 10.60 25.90 -3.98
CA ALA A 224 10.78 24.86 -3.00
C ALA A 224 11.17 23.51 -3.65
N ALA A 225 12.21 22.90 -3.14
CA ALA A 225 12.71 21.58 -3.57
C ALA A 225 12.36 20.51 -2.54
N MET A 226 12.35 19.26 -2.96
CA MET A 226 12.29 18.12 -2.03
C MET A 226 13.55 18.13 -1.15
N ALA A 227 13.41 17.59 0.07
CA ALA A 227 14.53 17.53 1.00
C ALA A 227 15.77 16.91 0.34
N ALA A 228 16.91 17.60 0.46
CA ALA A 228 18.15 17.10 -0.10
C ALA A 228 18.63 15.85 0.66
N PRO A 229 19.31 14.91 -0.02
CA PRO A 229 19.79 13.67 0.61
C PRO A 229 20.62 13.87 1.86
N GLU A 230 21.35 14.99 1.95
CA GLU A 230 22.20 15.35 3.08
C GLU A 230 21.39 15.54 4.37
N HIS A 231 20.12 15.92 4.29
CA HIS A 231 19.24 16.04 5.45
C HIS A 231 18.95 14.67 6.09
N PHE A 232 19.20 13.59 5.37
CA PHE A 232 19.01 12.22 5.85
C PHE A 232 20.31 11.54 6.27
N SER A 233 21.42 12.28 6.38
CA SER A 233 22.75 11.73 6.74
C SER A 233 22.75 11.01 8.09
N ASN A 234 21.87 11.42 9.01
CA ASN A 234 21.66 10.79 10.32
C ASN A 234 20.51 9.77 10.35
N PHE A 235 19.93 9.49 9.18
CA PHE A 235 18.88 8.49 9.09
C PHE A 235 19.46 7.09 9.28
N ASN A 236 19.03 6.41 10.34
CA ASN A 236 19.37 5.01 10.54
C ASN A 236 18.30 4.13 9.91
N PRO A 237 18.53 3.52 8.75
CA PRO A 237 17.54 2.70 8.07
C PRO A 237 17.12 1.47 8.88
N SER A 238 17.96 1.02 9.82
CA SER A 238 17.66 -0.11 10.71
C SER A 238 16.79 0.28 11.90
N ALA A 239 16.71 1.57 12.24
CA ALA A 239 15.93 2.08 13.37
C ALA A 239 14.53 2.57 13.00
N ALA A 240 14.02 2.19 11.82
CA ALA A 240 12.67 2.52 11.37
C ALA A 240 12.27 3.98 11.61
N SER A 241 13.13 4.91 11.18
CA SER A 241 12.75 6.30 10.89
C SER A 241 12.16 7.17 12.00
N LEU A 242 12.44 6.92 13.24
CA LEU A 242 12.19 7.94 14.23
C LEU A 242 13.30 8.99 14.12
N LEU A 243 12.95 10.19 13.69
CA LEU A 243 13.83 11.34 13.80
C LEU A 243 14.28 11.43 15.27
N ASN A 244 15.58 11.47 15.49
CA ASN A 244 16.10 11.66 16.84
C ASN A 244 15.81 13.12 17.25
N PRO A 245 14.90 13.37 18.17
CA PRO A 245 14.54 14.74 18.56
C PRO A 245 15.72 15.49 19.23
N ALA A 246 16.76 14.77 19.64
CA ALA A 246 17.94 15.37 20.24
C ALA A 246 18.92 15.99 19.22
N THR A 247 18.72 15.72 17.92
CA THR A 247 19.61 16.26 16.87
C THR A 247 19.10 17.53 16.20
N GLU A 248 17.95 18.08 16.63
CA GLU A 248 17.33 19.32 16.14
C GLU A 248 17.11 19.40 14.61
N GLN A 249 17.25 18.30 13.92
CA GLN A 249 16.89 18.24 12.49
C GLN A 249 15.41 17.94 12.40
N GLN A 250 14.63 19.02 12.44
CA GLN A 250 13.19 19.03 12.17
C GLN A 250 12.94 19.21 10.67
#